data_fd59ab1bd13455bf60bdf879e084dc4a
#
_entry.id   fd59ab1bd13455bf60bdf879e084dc4a
#
_cell.length_a   1.000
_cell.length_b   1.000
_cell.length_c   1.000
_cell.angle_alpha   90.00
_cell.angle_beta   90.00
_cell.angle_gamma   90.00
#
_symmetry.space_group_name_H-M   'P 1'
#
loop_
_entity.id
_entity.type
_entity.pdbx_description
1 polymer ?
#
loop_
_entity_poly.entity_id
_entity_poly.type
_entity_poly.pdbx_seq_one_letter_code
_entity_poly.pdbx_strand_id
1 'polypeptide(L)'
;MNKKSFSVNLPLGEAVRRSFGYVFSDFGLLVKISALWFLLLWLIDVWAGFPSLCSLSNEACRGGGKQILSFAALSLASFAVVIAYIRCIVLHIVPEGYGTLNFGKRELRYIGKVLVLIGIIAVPAFLFGVLAGFIGALLQVEAAVSVRLPLLGAFICLFVSFRFYLAFPAVAVDNKEIDFQKSFMLTKGNNNKIFWGFVVIMLPGWLSLIALALIFRSLNSDMYLVKMLFATLTLIISFIDVGIKASYLAHLYQYFIYFYQKWQQEEKE
;
A
#
# COMPACT_ATOMS: atom_id res chain seq x y z
N MET A 1 26.13 -29.91 11.22
CA MET A 1 26.00 -28.50 11.71
C MET A 1 24.53 -28.12 11.67
N ASN A 2 23.90 -27.96 12.83
CA ASN A 2 22.52 -27.46 12.92
C ASN A 2 22.54 -25.96 12.56
N LYS A 3 22.15 -25.61 11.31
CA LYS A 3 21.93 -24.21 10.95
C LYS A 3 20.82 -23.65 11.84
N LYS A 4 21.16 -22.77 12.76
CA LYS A 4 20.16 -22.02 13.54
C LYS A 4 19.22 -21.34 12.55
N SER A 5 17.94 -21.68 12.55
CA SER A 5 16.97 -21.04 11.70
C SER A 5 16.77 -19.60 12.18
N PHE A 6 16.86 -18.63 11.26
CA PHE A 6 16.52 -17.24 11.57
C PHE A 6 15.05 -17.16 12.03
N SER A 7 14.82 -16.70 13.25
CA SER A 7 13.48 -16.46 13.79
C SER A 7 13.49 -15.19 14.64
N VAL A 8 12.64 -14.24 14.31
CA VAL A 8 12.48 -12.96 15.02
C VAL A 8 11.01 -12.78 15.34
N ASN A 9 10.71 -12.28 16.53
CA ASN A 9 9.34 -12.08 16.98
C ASN A 9 8.97 -10.60 16.89
N LEU A 10 8.21 -10.20 15.86
CA LEU A 10 7.82 -8.80 15.61
C LEU A 10 6.94 -8.24 16.75
N PRO A 11 7.32 -7.13 17.40
CA PRO A 11 6.47 -6.39 18.34
C PRO A 11 5.44 -5.55 17.60
N LEU A 12 4.33 -6.15 17.22
CA LEU A 12 3.31 -5.55 16.37
C LEU A 12 2.81 -4.19 16.88
N GLY A 13 2.44 -4.12 18.17
CA GLY A 13 1.90 -2.89 18.77
C GLY A 13 2.87 -1.72 18.71
N GLU A 14 4.17 -2.00 18.90
CA GLU A 14 5.20 -0.98 18.80
C GLU A 14 5.43 -0.51 17.37
N ALA A 15 5.46 -1.44 16.40
CA ALA A 15 5.60 -1.10 15.00
C ALA A 15 4.44 -0.21 14.50
N VAL A 16 3.20 -0.56 14.87
CA VAL A 16 2.01 0.24 14.56
C VAL A 16 2.08 1.62 15.22
N ARG A 17 2.35 1.68 16.55
CA ARG A 17 2.45 2.94 17.27
C ARG A 17 3.52 3.88 16.69
N ARG A 18 4.70 3.34 16.37
CA ARG A 18 5.78 4.12 15.75
C ARG A 18 5.37 4.67 14.38
N SER A 19 4.60 3.90 13.60
CA SER A 19 4.16 4.32 12.27
C SER A 19 3.23 5.52 12.32
N PHE A 20 2.24 5.52 13.21
CA PHE A 20 1.39 6.68 13.46
C PHE A 20 2.19 7.83 14.08
N GLY A 21 2.96 7.54 15.14
CA GLY A 21 3.77 8.53 15.84
C GLY A 21 4.67 9.31 14.89
N TYR A 22 5.35 8.65 13.98
CA TYR A 22 6.26 9.30 13.04
C TYR A 22 5.53 10.27 12.09
N VAL A 23 4.38 9.87 11.54
CA VAL A 23 3.62 10.72 10.62
C VAL A 23 3.05 11.95 11.32
N PHE A 24 2.52 11.78 12.54
CA PHE A 24 1.89 12.88 13.28
C PHE A 24 2.89 13.75 14.02
N SER A 25 4.05 13.23 14.44
CA SER A 25 5.12 14.04 15.05
C SER A 25 5.86 14.91 14.04
N ASP A 26 5.98 14.45 12.80
CA ASP A 26 6.64 15.18 11.71
C ASP A 26 5.72 15.32 10.48
N PHE A 27 4.52 15.86 10.72
CA PHE A 27 3.54 16.10 9.65
C PHE A 27 4.09 17.05 8.57
N GLY A 28 4.98 17.97 8.96
CA GLY A 28 5.67 18.86 8.02
C GLY A 28 6.49 18.11 6.99
N LEU A 29 7.12 17.01 7.35
CA LEU A 29 7.85 16.16 6.41
C LEU A 29 6.91 15.53 5.37
N LEU A 30 5.76 15.01 5.80
CA LEU A 30 4.76 14.46 4.88
C LEU A 30 4.28 15.52 3.89
N VAL A 31 3.94 16.72 4.39
CA VAL A 31 3.55 17.85 3.52
C VAL A 31 4.68 18.20 2.56
N LYS A 32 5.91 18.29 3.05
CA LYS A 32 7.08 18.61 2.22
C LYS A 32 7.29 17.62 1.07
N ILE A 33 7.09 16.33 1.30
CA ILE A 33 7.24 15.28 0.29
C ILE A 33 6.06 15.27 -0.68
N SER A 34 4.83 15.45 -0.18
CA SER A 34 3.61 15.23 -0.95
C SER A 34 3.02 16.47 -1.61
N ALA A 35 3.43 17.69 -1.21
CA ALA A 35 2.77 18.94 -1.63
C ALA A 35 2.64 19.10 -3.14
N LEU A 36 3.71 18.82 -3.90
CA LEU A 36 3.71 18.97 -5.36
C LEU A 36 2.83 17.91 -6.03
N TRP A 37 2.88 16.67 -5.53
CA TRP A 37 2.00 15.59 -5.98
C TRP A 37 0.55 15.87 -5.65
N PHE A 38 0.28 16.40 -4.46
CA PHE A 38 -1.05 16.83 -4.05
C PHE A 38 -1.61 17.89 -5.02
N LEU A 39 -0.83 18.93 -5.30
CA LEU A 39 -1.24 19.98 -6.21
C LEU A 39 -1.52 19.45 -7.63
N LEU A 40 -0.62 18.60 -8.15
CA LEU A 40 -0.78 17.98 -9.46
C LEU A 40 -2.05 17.12 -9.53
N LEU A 41 -2.28 16.27 -8.55
CA LEU A 41 -3.47 15.40 -8.49
C LEU A 41 -4.75 16.20 -8.31
N TRP A 42 -4.70 17.26 -7.51
CA TRP A 42 -5.83 18.16 -7.32
C TRP A 42 -6.22 18.86 -8.64
N LEU A 43 -5.24 19.34 -9.40
CA LEU A 43 -5.47 19.93 -10.72
C LEU A 43 -6.05 18.91 -11.72
N ILE A 44 -5.53 17.68 -11.72
CA ILE A 44 -6.06 16.60 -12.56
C ILE A 44 -7.50 16.28 -12.18
N ASP A 45 -7.80 16.21 -10.88
CA ASP A 45 -9.12 15.88 -10.38
C ASP A 45 -10.15 16.94 -10.74
N VAL A 46 -9.80 18.23 -10.57
CA VAL A 46 -10.61 19.38 -11.00
C VAL A 46 -10.85 19.35 -12.51
N TRP A 47 -9.79 19.15 -13.32
CA TRP A 47 -9.90 19.09 -14.77
C TRP A 47 -10.74 17.90 -15.25
N ALA A 48 -10.64 16.76 -14.58
CA ALA A 48 -11.37 15.55 -14.95
C ALA A 48 -12.83 15.52 -14.46
N GLY A 49 -13.27 16.51 -13.66
CA GLY A 49 -14.61 16.59 -13.09
C GLY A 49 -14.80 15.73 -11.85
N PHE A 50 -13.79 15.71 -11.00
CA PHE A 50 -13.77 15.02 -9.69
C PHE A 50 -13.96 13.50 -9.75
N PRO A 51 -13.19 12.76 -10.56
CA PRO A 51 -13.28 11.29 -10.60
C PRO A 51 -12.97 10.63 -9.24
N SER A 52 -12.25 11.29 -8.35
CA SER A 52 -12.01 10.81 -6.98
C SER A 52 -13.30 10.63 -6.19
N LEU A 53 -14.34 11.42 -6.49
CA LEU A 53 -15.65 11.33 -5.85
C LEU A 53 -16.57 10.25 -6.46
N CYS A 54 -16.20 9.69 -7.59
CA CYS A 54 -16.99 8.66 -8.25
C CYS A 54 -17.19 7.42 -7.37
N SER A 55 -16.21 7.07 -6.56
CA SER A 55 -16.32 5.98 -5.57
C SER A 55 -17.26 6.32 -4.41
N LEU A 56 -17.51 7.61 -4.19
CA LEU A 56 -18.34 8.13 -3.11
C LEU A 56 -19.79 8.40 -3.54
N SER A 57 -20.07 8.55 -4.84
CA SER A 57 -21.40 8.77 -5.39
C SER A 57 -21.96 7.51 -6.06
N ASN A 58 -23.29 7.38 -6.09
CA ASN A 58 -23.97 6.30 -6.82
C ASN A 58 -24.09 6.58 -8.33
N GLU A 59 -23.59 7.72 -8.80
CA GLU A 59 -23.62 8.05 -10.21
C GLU A 59 -22.63 7.16 -10.96
N ALA A 60 -23.12 6.50 -12.00
CA ALA A 60 -22.28 5.73 -12.90
C ALA A 60 -21.25 6.68 -13.52
N CYS A 61 -19.99 6.55 -13.11
CA CYS A 61 -18.91 7.36 -13.62
C CYS A 61 -18.72 7.08 -15.12
N ARG A 62 -19.35 7.88 -15.95
CA ARG A 62 -19.31 7.77 -17.42
C ARG A 62 -18.01 8.26 -18.06
N GLY A 63 -17.01 8.59 -17.26
CA GLY A 63 -15.78 9.25 -17.72
C GLY A 63 -14.62 8.34 -18.05
N GLY A 64 -14.82 7.16 -18.60
CA GLY A 64 -13.84 6.10 -18.89
C GLY A 64 -12.34 6.49 -18.90
N GLY A 65 -11.91 7.29 -19.88
CA GLY A 65 -10.49 7.66 -20.02
C GLY A 65 -9.96 8.61 -18.95
N LYS A 66 -10.73 9.61 -18.53
CA LYS A 66 -10.31 10.59 -17.50
C LYS A 66 -10.16 9.94 -16.14
N GLN A 67 -11.02 8.98 -15.83
CA GLN A 67 -10.99 8.23 -14.59
C GLN A 67 -9.76 7.31 -14.51
N ILE A 68 -9.46 6.62 -15.61
CA ILE A 68 -8.23 5.79 -15.71
C ILE A 68 -7.00 6.67 -15.53
N LEU A 69 -6.95 7.85 -16.15
CA LEU A 69 -5.83 8.78 -16.01
C LEU A 69 -5.66 9.26 -14.56
N SER A 70 -6.76 9.63 -13.89
CA SER A 70 -6.72 10.04 -12.47
C SER A 70 -6.22 8.91 -11.56
N PHE A 71 -6.70 7.68 -11.74
CA PHE A 71 -6.21 6.52 -11.00
C PHE A 71 -4.73 6.22 -11.26
N ALA A 72 -4.29 6.30 -12.51
CA ALA A 72 -2.90 6.11 -12.87
C ALA A 72 -2.01 7.19 -12.23
N ALA A 73 -2.41 8.45 -12.30
CA ALA A 73 -1.70 9.57 -11.68
C ALA A 73 -1.62 9.42 -10.15
N LEU A 74 -2.72 9.05 -9.49
CA LEU A 74 -2.76 8.79 -8.04
C LEU A 74 -1.83 7.64 -7.65
N SER A 75 -1.81 6.56 -8.43
CA SER A 75 -0.92 5.42 -8.18
C SER A 75 0.55 5.81 -8.31
N LEU A 76 0.91 6.54 -9.36
CA LEU A 76 2.29 7.03 -9.57
C LEU A 76 2.73 7.97 -8.44
N ALA A 77 1.88 8.92 -8.06
CA ALA A 77 2.13 9.82 -6.95
C ALA A 77 2.33 9.06 -5.63
N SER A 78 1.46 8.07 -5.35
CA SER A 78 1.56 7.24 -4.15
C SER A 78 2.88 6.48 -4.10
N PHE A 79 3.35 5.89 -5.21
CA PHE A 79 4.65 5.22 -5.25
C PHE A 79 5.81 6.18 -5.01
N ALA A 80 5.81 7.36 -5.64
CA ALA A 80 6.85 8.36 -5.44
C ALA A 80 6.92 8.83 -3.97
N VAL A 81 5.76 9.12 -3.37
CA VAL A 81 5.66 9.54 -1.97
C VAL A 81 6.11 8.42 -1.02
N VAL A 82 5.67 7.17 -1.25
CA VAL A 82 6.09 6.00 -0.44
C VAL A 82 7.61 5.83 -0.47
N ILE A 83 8.23 5.87 -1.65
CA ILE A 83 9.67 5.71 -1.81
C ILE A 83 10.42 6.83 -1.08
N ALA A 84 10.01 8.09 -1.31
CA ALA A 84 10.63 9.24 -0.66
C ALA A 84 10.51 9.16 0.87
N TYR A 85 9.34 8.78 1.37
CA TYR A 85 9.07 8.68 2.81
C TYR A 85 9.85 7.55 3.47
N ILE A 86 9.94 6.37 2.84
CA ILE A 86 10.77 5.25 3.32
C ILE A 86 12.23 5.67 3.39
N ARG A 87 12.74 6.40 2.37
CA ARG A 87 14.13 6.89 2.38
C ARG A 87 14.39 7.86 3.52
N CYS A 88 13.45 8.77 3.80
CA CYS A 88 13.59 9.69 4.93
C CYS A 88 13.70 8.94 6.25
N ILE A 89 12.90 7.88 6.45
CA ILE A 89 12.90 7.12 7.70
C ILE A 89 14.14 6.22 7.82
N VAL A 90 14.50 5.50 6.73
CA VAL A 90 15.55 4.48 6.79
C VAL A 90 16.94 5.06 6.65
N LEU A 91 17.10 6.06 5.76
CA LEU A 91 18.40 6.67 5.46
C LEU A 91 18.61 8.02 6.15
N HIS A 92 17.59 8.54 6.85
CA HIS A 92 17.60 9.87 7.48
C HIS A 92 17.90 11.01 6.48
N ILE A 93 17.49 10.84 5.21
CA ILE A 93 17.68 11.84 4.15
C ILE A 93 16.42 12.68 4.03
N VAL A 94 16.46 13.92 4.53
CA VAL A 94 15.35 14.86 4.38
C VAL A 94 15.47 15.61 3.05
N PRO A 95 14.41 15.70 2.22
CA PRO A 95 14.44 16.46 0.99
C PRO A 95 14.70 17.96 1.24
N GLU A 96 15.55 18.60 0.47
CA GLU A 96 15.86 20.02 0.61
C GLU A 96 14.71 20.93 0.17
N GLY A 97 13.88 20.49 -0.79
CA GLY A 97 12.76 21.25 -1.37
C GLY A 97 11.36 20.66 -1.09
N TYR A 98 10.33 21.43 -1.45
CA TYR A 98 8.94 20.96 -1.43
C TYR A 98 8.65 20.14 -2.70
N GLY A 99 8.35 18.85 -2.49
CA GLY A 99 7.94 17.94 -3.56
C GLY A 99 9.07 17.56 -4.52
N THR A 100 9.39 16.29 -4.57
CA THR A 100 10.31 15.75 -5.57
C THR A 100 9.49 15.04 -6.65
N LEU A 101 9.38 15.64 -7.84
CA LEU A 101 8.85 14.95 -9.03
C LEU A 101 9.91 14.00 -9.64
N ASN A 102 10.92 13.62 -8.87
CA ASN A 102 11.98 12.75 -9.36
C ASN A 102 11.41 11.34 -9.61
N PHE A 103 11.05 11.10 -10.86
CA PHE A 103 10.68 9.80 -11.36
C PHE A 103 11.87 9.20 -12.10
N GLY A 104 12.60 8.30 -11.46
CA GLY A 104 13.84 7.74 -11.98
C GLY A 104 13.83 6.21 -12.08
N LYS A 105 15.01 5.64 -12.31
CA LYS A 105 15.18 4.17 -12.40
C LYS A 105 14.75 3.42 -11.13
N ARG A 106 14.74 4.08 -9.97
CA ARG A 106 14.32 3.49 -8.70
C ARG A 106 12.80 3.31 -8.64
N GLU A 107 12.07 4.36 -8.96
CA GLU A 107 10.61 4.35 -9.01
C GLU A 107 10.11 3.31 -10.02
N LEU A 108 10.78 3.22 -11.16
CA LEU A 108 10.49 2.20 -12.17
C LEU A 108 10.75 0.77 -11.63
N ARG A 109 11.86 0.55 -10.90
CA ARG A 109 12.14 -0.73 -10.24
C ARG A 109 11.09 -1.07 -9.17
N TYR A 110 10.65 -0.06 -8.41
CA TYR A 110 9.59 -0.23 -7.42
C TYR A 110 8.28 -0.68 -8.07
N ILE A 111 7.85 0.00 -9.14
CA ILE A 111 6.68 -0.36 -9.93
C ILE A 111 6.84 -1.78 -10.50
N GLY A 112 7.99 -2.11 -11.04
CA GLY A 112 8.29 -3.47 -11.52
C GLY A 112 8.09 -4.53 -10.43
N LYS A 113 8.54 -4.28 -9.19
CA LYS A 113 8.30 -5.19 -8.06
C LYS A 113 6.81 -5.27 -7.70
N VAL A 114 6.08 -4.14 -7.73
CA VAL A 114 4.62 -4.15 -7.51
C VAL A 114 3.92 -5.00 -8.57
N LEU A 115 4.26 -4.83 -9.85
CA LEU A 115 3.67 -5.63 -10.94
C LEU A 115 3.97 -7.13 -10.79
N VAL A 116 5.20 -7.49 -10.41
CA VAL A 116 5.56 -8.89 -10.12
C VAL A 116 4.73 -9.42 -8.95
N LEU A 117 4.56 -8.64 -7.87
CA LEU A 117 3.73 -9.06 -6.74
C LEU A 117 2.27 -9.22 -7.13
N ILE A 118 1.72 -8.31 -7.94
CA ILE A 118 0.36 -8.45 -8.49
C ILE A 118 0.26 -9.75 -9.28
N GLY A 119 1.24 -10.08 -10.12
CA GLY A 119 1.27 -11.34 -10.86
C GLY A 119 1.31 -12.57 -9.94
N ILE A 120 2.12 -12.53 -8.88
CA ILE A 120 2.20 -13.60 -7.86
C ILE A 120 0.86 -13.83 -7.16
N ILE A 121 0.04 -12.79 -6.99
CA ILE A 121 -1.29 -12.88 -6.37
C ILE A 121 -2.35 -13.24 -7.41
N ALA A 122 -2.37 -12.55 -8.53
CA ALA A 122 -3.44 -12.64 -9.53
C ALA A 122 -3.45 -13.99 -10.26
N VAL A 123 -2.27 -14.53 -10.61
CA VAL A 123 -2.20 -15.80 -11.35
C VAL A 123 -2.76 -16.98 -10.53
N PRO A 124 -2.33 -17.23 -9.29
CA PRO A 124 -2.93 -18.28 -8.46
C PRO A 124 -4.41 -18.02 -8.16
N ALA A 125 -4.80 -16.77 -7.88
CA ALA A 125 -6.20 -16.42 -7.63
C ALA A 125 -7.09 -16.70 -8.85
N PHE A 126 -6.61 -16.39 -10.05
CA PHE A 126 -7.29 -16.72 -11.32
C PHE A 126 -7.41 -18.22 -11.52
N LEU A 127 -6.32 -18.98 -11.34
CA LEU A 127 -6.32 -20.44 -11.45
C LEU A 127 -7.28 -21.08 -10.43
N PHE A 128 -7.30 -20.58 -9.20
CA PHE A 128 -8.26 -21.00 -8.18
C PHE A 128 -9.71 -20.71 -8.62
N GLY A 129 -9.94 -19.53 -9.21
CA GLY A 129 -11.26 -19.16 -9.74
C GLY A 129 -11.73 -20.09 -10.86
N VAL A 130 -10.87 -20.38 -11.81
CA VAL A 130 -11.16 -21.30 -12.92
C VAL A 130 -11.44 -22.71 -12.41
N LEU A 131 -10.60 -23.22 -11.50
CA LEU A 131 -10.75 -24.56 -10.93
C LEU A 131 -12.06 -24.67 -10.11
N ALA A 132 -12.35 -23.66 -9.28
CA ALA A 132 -13.57 -23.61 -8.49
C ALA A 132 -14.83 -23.52 -9.37
N GLY A 133 -14.78 -22.75 -10.46
CA GLY A 133 -15.86 -22.67 -11.43
C GLY A 133 -16.08 -24.01 -12.15
N PHE A 134 -15.02 -24.69 -12.55
CA PHE A 134 -15.09 -26.01 -13.19
C PHE A 134 -15.68 -27.09 -12.26
N ILE A 135 -15.18 -27.14 -10.99
CA ILE A 135 -15.71 -28.08 -9.98
C ILE A 135 -17.18 -27.75 -9.66
N GLY A 136 -17.53 -26.45 -9.53
CA GLY A 136 -18.89 -26.02 -9.28
C GLY A 136 -19.84 -26.44 -10.40
N ALA A 137 -19.42 -26.33 -11.65
CA ALA A 137 -20.20 -26.79 -12.81
C ALA A 137 -20.38 -28.31 -12.84
N LEU A 138 -19.32 -29.08 -12.52
CA LEU A 138 -19.39 -30.55 -12.47
C LEU A 138 -20.29 -31.06 -11.35
N LEU A 139 -20.26 -30.43 -10.19
CA LEU A 139 -20.99 -30.86 -9.00
C LEU A 139 -22.38 -30.19 -8.88
N GLN A 140 -22.77 -29.38 -9.87
CA GLN A 140 -24.04 -28.59 -9.87
C GLN A 140 -24.23 -27.81 -8.56
N VAL A 141 -23.14 -27.29 -8.00
CA VAL A 141 -23.17 -26.53 -6.75
C VAL A 141 -23.80 -25.15 -6.99
N GLU A 142 -24.59 -24.67 -6.02
CA GLU A 142 -25.19 -23.34 -6.09
C GLU A 142 -24.18 -22.25 -6.45
N ALA A 143 -24.61 -21.28 -7.26
CA ALA A 143 -23.80 -20.16 -7.72
C ALA A 143 -23.10 -19.39 -6.57
N ALA A 144 -23.73 -19.35 -5.39
CA ALA A 144 -23.18 -18.73 -4.19
C ALA A 144 -21.89 -19.39 -3.70
N VAL A 145 -21.74 -20.70 -3.84
CA VAL A 145 -20.52 -21.43 -3.43
C VAL A 145 -19.41 -21.25 -4.47
N SER A 146 -19.76 -21.24 -5.76
CA SER A 146 -18.83 -21.05 -6.86
C SER A 146 -18.14 -19.67 -6.83
N VAL A 147 -18.75 -18.64 -6.22
CA VAL A 147 -18.15 -17.31 -6.02
C VAL A 147 -17.30 -17.25 -4.75
N ARG A 148 -17.68 -17.95 -3.68
CA ARG A 148 -16.96 -17.90 -2.38
C ARG A 148 -15.60 -18.57 -2.42
N LEU A 149 -15.45 -19.67 -3.16
CA LEU A 149 -14.17 -20.38 -3.28
C LEU A 149 -13.06 -19.54 -3.92
N PRO A 150 -13.25 -18.84 -5.05
CA PRO A 150 -12.28 -17.91 -5.60
C PRO A 150 -11.89 -16.79 -4.64
N LEU A 151 -12.85 -16.24 -3.89
CA LEU A 151 -12.57 -15.20 -2.89
C LEU A 151 -11.71 -15.71 -1.77
N LEU A 152 -11.94 -16.93 -1.28
CA LEU A 152 -11.08 -17.57 -0.27
C LEU A 152 -9.65 -17.79 -0.82
N GLY A 153 -9.53 -18.27 -2.05
CA GLY A 153 -8.23 -18.44 -2.72
C GLY A 153 -7.49 -17.12 -2.86
N ALA A 154 -8.17 -16.06 -3.31
CA ALA A 154 -7.61 -14.72 -3.40
C ALA A 154 -7.16 -14.19 -2.03
N PHE A 155 -7.93 -14.41 -0.97
CA PHE A 155 -7.57 -14.03 0.39
C PHE A 155 -6.32 -14.76 0.88
N ILE A 156 -6.20 -16.06 0.63
CA ILE A 156 -5.00 -16.83 0.99
C ILE A 156 -3.77 -16.31 0.23
N CYS A 157 -3.89 -16.06 -1.07
CA CYS A 157 -2.80 -15.49 -1.88
C CYS A 157 -2.39 -14.11 -1.37
N LEU A 158 -3.36 -13.25 -1.04
CA LEU A 158 -3.11 -11.95 -0.44
C LEU A 158 -2.41 -12.09 0.91
N PHE A 159 -2.89 -12.97 1.79
CA PHE A 159 -2.28 -13.21 3.11
C PHE A 159 -0.82 -13.65 2.99
N VAL A 160 -0.51 -14.57 2.07
CA VAL A 160 0.87 -15.02 1.83
C VAL A 160 1.74 -13.91 1.24
N SER A 161 1.15 -13.03 0.42
CA SER A 161 1.88 -11.94 -0.25
C SER A 161 2.52 -10.94 0.72
N PHE A 162 2.01 -10.81 1.95
CA PHE A 162 2.60 -9.95 2.98
C PHE A 162 4.03 -10.35 3.36
N ARG A 163 4.44 -11.59 3.10
CA ARG A 163 5.82 -12.05 3.29
C ARG A 163 6.81 -11.42 2.31
N PHE A 164 6.35 -10.89 1.20
CA PHE A 164 7.19 -10.23 0.19
C PHE A 164 7.37 -8.72 0.44
N TYR A 165 6.71 -8.15 1.43
CA TYR A 165 6.62 -6.71 1.61
C TYR A 165 7.94 -6.03 1.99
N LEU A 166 8.92 -6.76 2.57
CA LEU A 166 10.25 -6.19 2.85
C LEU A 166 11.06 -5.88 1.57
N ALA A 167 10.70 -6.49 0.43
CA ALA A 167 11.34 -6.20 -0.84
C ALA A 167 11.07 -4.76 -1.34
N PHE A 168 9.97 -4.13 -0.92
CA PHE A 168 9.62 -2.77 -1.32
C PHE A 168 10.50 -1.70 -0.66
N PRO A 169 10.64 -1.66 0.67
CA PRO A 169 11.60 -0.76 1.31
C PRO A 169 13.04 -1.00 0.83
N ALA A 170 13.42 -2.26 0.58
CA ALA A 170 14.74 -2.58 0.05
C ALA A 170 15.02 -1.87 -1.29
N VAL A 171 14.04 -1.87 -2.21
CA VAL A 171 14.16 -1.12 -3.48
C VAL A 171 14.23 0.39 -3.22
N ALA A 172 13.43 0.90 -2.29
CA ALA A 172 13.41 2.32 -1.97
C ALA A 172 14.77 2.82 -1.46
N VAL A 173 15.51 1.99 -0.71
CA VAL A 173 16.84 2.32 -0.17
C VAL A 173 18.00 1.75 -1.00
N ASP A 174 17.74 1.28 -2.22
CA ASP A 174 18.72 0.68 -3.15
C ASP A 174 19.46 -0.56 -2.58
N ASN A 175 18.88 -1.26 -1.60
CA ASN A 175 19.44 -2.49 -1.07
C ASN A 175 19.11 -3.67 -2.01
N LYS A 176 20.12 -4.14 -2.73
CA LYS A 176 20.00 -5.25 -3.69
C LYS A 176 20.03 -6.64 -3.04
N GLU A 177 20.41 -6.72 -1.77
CA GLU A 177 20.52 -8.00 -1.06
C GLU A 177 19.16 -8.58 -0.67
N ILE A 178 18.13 -7.73 -0.54
CA ILE A 178 16.78 -8.14 -0.14
C ILE A 178 15.88 -8.17 -1.37
N ASP A 179 15.73 -9.36 -1.92
CA ASP A 179 14.77 -9.69 -2.96
C ASP A 179 13.49 -10.31 -2.37
N PHE A 180 12.58 -10.77 -3.20
CA PHE A 180 11.36 -11.44 -2.77
C PHE A 180 11.63 -12.75 -2.00
N GLN A 181 12.61 -13.54 -2.45
CA GLN A 181 12.95 -14.80 -1.80
C GLN A 181 13.49 -14.54 -0.39
N LYS A 182 14.39 -13.59 -0.25
CA LYS A 182 14.98 -13.22 1.04
C LYS A 182 13.95 -12.58 1.96
N SER A 183 13.07 -11.71 1.43
CA SER A 183 11.92 -11.16 2.15
C SER A 183 11.03 -12.27 2.72
N PHE A 184 10.70 -13.27 1.90
CA PHE A 184 9.89 -14.42 2.30
C PHE A 184 10.54 -15.23 3.42
N MET A 185 11.86 -15.40 3.39
CA MET A 185 12.60 -16.10 4.45
C MET A 185 12.66 -15.30 5.75
N LEU A 186 12.97 -14.00 5.67
CA LEU A 186 13.11 -13.13 6.83
C LEU A 186 11.79 -12.95 7.60
N THR A 187 10.67 -12.93 6.90
CA THR A 187 9.33 -12.77 7.50
C THR A 187 8.73 -14.08 8.03
N LYS A 188 9.46 -15.20 7.92
CA LYS A 188 8.99 -16.51 8.39
C LYS A 188 8.58 -16.44 9.87
N GLY A 189 7.39 -16.97 10.18
CA GLY A 189 6.82 -16.95 11.53
C GLY A 189 6.10 -15.64 11.92
N ASN A 190 6.23 -14.54 11.14
CA ASN A 190 5.60 -13.27 11.46
C ASN A 190 4.48 -12.86 10.49
N ASN A 191 4.10 -13.70 9.53
CA ASN A 191 3.13 -13.36 8.50
C ASN A 191 1.81 -12.82 9.09
N ASN A 192 1.27 -13.49 10.10
CA ASN A 192 0.04 -13.07 10.78
C ASN A 192 0.19 -11.68 11.42
N LYS A 193 1.32 -11.40 12.06
CA LYS A 193 1.58 -10.09 12.67
C LYS A 193 1.72 -8.98 11.64
N ILE A 194 2.43 -9.24 10.54
CA ILE A 194 2.58 -8.28 9.44
C ILE A 194 1.22 -7.98 8.82
N PHE A 195 0.41 -9.02 8.54
CA PHE A 195 -0.95 -8.88 8.01
C PHE A 195 -1.84 -8.02 8.92
N TRP A 196 -1.96 -8.39 10.21
CA TRP A 196 -2.79 -7.63 11.15
C TRP A 196 -2.28 -6.21 11.38
N GLY A 197 -0.97 -6.01 11.38
CA GLY A 197 -0.39 -4.67 11.42
C GLY A 197 -0.83 -3.82 10.24
N PHE A 198 -0.81 -4.39 9.05
CA PHE A 198 -1.30 -3.72 7.83
C PHE A 198 -2.80 -3.41 7.93
N VAL A 199 -3.62 -4.36 8.38
CA VAL A 199 -5.06 -4.14 8.59
C VAL A 199 -5.30 -2.98 9.55
N VAL A 200 -4.61 -2.96 10.70
CA VAL A 200 -4.78 -1.91 11.71
C VAL A 200 -4.38 -0.54 11.19
N ILE A 201 -3.30 -0.42 10.44
CA ILE A 201 -2.88 0.88 9.89
C ILE A 201 -3.76 1.38 8.74
N MET A 202 -4.43 0.48 8.02
CA MET A 202 -5.37 0.84 6.94
C MET A 202 -6.74 1.30 7.47
N LEU A 203 -7.15 0.79 8.64
CA LEU A 203 -8.49 1.03 9.19
C LEU A 203 -8.85 2.52 9.33
N PRO A 204 -8.01 3.41 9.92
CA PRO A 204 -8.35 4.82 10.08
C PRO A 204 -8.57 5.53 8.74
N GLY A 205 -7.73 5.25 7.73
CA GLY A 205 -7.87 5.79 6.39
C GLY A 205 -9.19 5.37 5.74
N TRP A 206 -9.51 4.09 5.79
CA TRP A 206 -10.75 3.56 5.22
C TRP A 206 -11.99 4.08 5.96
N LEU A 207 -11.98 4.09 7.28
CA LEU A 207 -13.09 4.62 8.08
C LEU A 207 -13.32 6.11 7.78
N SER A 208 -12.24 6.90 7.65
CA SER A 208 -12.34 8.31 7.29
C SER A 208 -12.93 8.53 5.89
N LEU A 209 -12.52 7.73 4.90
CA LEU A 209 -13.08 7.79 3.55
C LEU A 209 -14.54 7.34 3.51
N ILE A 210 -14.93 6.29 4.25
CA ILE A 210 -16.32 5.85 4.36
C ILE A 210 -17.17 6.95 5.02
N ALA A 211 -16.71 7.53 6.13
CA ALA A 211 -17.41 8.63 6.79
C ALA A 211 -17.59 9.83 5.85
N LEU A 212 -16.53 10.21 5.14
CA LEU A 212 -16.57 11.28 4.14
C LEU A 212 -17.57 10.97 3.02
N ALA A 213 -17.62 9.72 2.54
CA ALA A 213 -18.57 9.27 1.54
C ALA A 213 -20.03 9.39 2.02
N LEU A 214 -20.30 8.97 3.24
CA LEU A 214 -21.64 9.05 3.84
C LEU A 214 -22.09 10.51 3.99
N ILE A 215 -21.19 11.40 4.46
CA ILE A 215 -21.49 12.82 4.57
C ILE A 215 -21.76 13.42 3.18
N PHE A 216 -20.91 13.13 2.20
CA PHE A 216 -21.08 13.64 0.84
C PHE A 216 -22.45 13.21 0.23
N ARG A 217 -22.82 11.94 0.40
CA ARG A 217 -24.12 11.42 -0.06
C ARG A 217 -25.29 12.09 0.65
N SER A 218 -25.18 12.36 1.96
CA SER A 218 -26.26 12.99 2.73
C SER A 218 -26.52 14.44 2.31
N LEU A 219 -25.49 15.14 1.84
CA LEU A 219 -25.62 16.52 1.36
C LEU A 219 -26.32 16.60 0.00
N ASN A 220 -26.29 15.52 -0.80
CA ASN A 220 -26.89 15.43 -2.15
C ASN A 220 -26.68 16.71 -2.99
N SER A 221 -25.47 17.27 -2.91
CA SER A 221 -25.18 18.60 -3.45
C SER A 221 -24.44 18.50 -4.78
N ASP A 222 -25.03 19.14 -5.80
CA ASP A 222 -24.39 19.31 -7.12
C ASP A 222 -23.48 20.54 -7.20
N MET A 223 -23.38 21.32 -6.11
CA MET A 223 -22.55 22.53 -6.07
C MET A 223 -21.08 22.19 -6.31
N TYR A 224 -20.47 22.85 -7.28
CA TYR A 224 -19.06 22.68 -7.64
C TYR A 224 -18.09 22.85 -6.45
N LEU A 225 -18.34 23.86 -5.62
CA LEU A 225 -17.55 24.13 -4.41
C LEU A 225 -17.57 22.98 -3.40
N VAL A 226 -18.74 22.34 -3.23
CA VAL A 226 -18.87 21.16 -2.35
C VAL A 226 -18.08 20.01 -2.92
N LYS A 227 -18.19 19.71 -4.20
CA LYS A 227 -17.40 18.65 -4.87
C LYS A 227 -15.90 18.93 -4.74
N MET A 228 -15.46 20.15 -4.95
CA MET A 228 -14.06 20.55 -4.79
C MET A 228 -13.56 20.36 -3.36
N LEU A 229 -14.34 20.74 -2.35
CA LEU A 229 -14.00 20.54 -0.93
C LEU A 229 -13.82 19.05 -0.60
N PHE A 230 -14.79 18.21 -0.99
CA PHE A 230 -14.73 16.77 -0.71
C PHE A 230 -13.60 16.07 -1.46
N ALA A 231 -13.31 16.46 -2.71
CA ALA A 231 -12.15 15.96 -3.45
C ALA A 231 -10.83 16.31 -2.75
N THR A 232 -10.72 17.54 -2.28
CA THR A 232 -9.56 18.00 -1.50
C THR A 232 -9.38 17.16 -0.22
N LEU A 233 -10.44 16.95 0.55
CA LEU A 233 -10.41 16.13 1.76
C LEU A 233 -10.04 14.67 1.47
N THR A 234 -10.58 14.11 0.39
CA THR A 234 -10.26 12.75 -0.06
C THR A 234 -8.77 12.61 -0.37
N LEU A 235 -8.17 13.57 -1.07
CA LEU A 235 -6.74 13.58 -1.36
C LEU A 235 -5.89 13.73 -0.08
N ILE A 236 -6.26 14.61 0.85
CA ILE A 236 -5.56 14.79 2.12
C ILE A 236 -5.55 13.47 2.91
N ILE A 237 -6.71 12.84 3.08
CA ILE A 237 -6.83 11.54 3.77
C ILE A 237 -5.97 10.48 3.08
N SER A 238 -5.99 10.43 1.74
CA SER A 238 -5.21 9.48 0.96
C SER A 238 -3.71 9.66 1.15
N PHE A 239 -3.18 10.89 1.20
CA PHE A 239 -1.76 11.13 1.44
C PHE A 239 -1.34 10.81 2.88
N ILE A 240 -2.19 11.08 3.87
CA ILE A 240 -1.93 10.69 5.26
C ILE A 240 -1.86 9.14 5.35
N ASP A 241 -2.81 8.44 4.75
CA ASP A 241 -2.87 6.98 4.71
C ASP A 241 -1.62 6.38 4.02
N VAL A 242 -1.20 6.97 2.90
CA VAL A 242 0.05 6.60 2.19
C VAL A 242 1.27 6.81 3.08
N GLY A 243 1.35 7.92 3.82
CA GLY A 243 2.43 8.20 4.76
C GLY A 243 2.51 7.19 5.89
N ILE A 244 1.37 6.82 6.49
CA ILE A 244 1.30 5.82 7.57
C ILE A 244 1.76 4.44 7.06
N LYS A 245 1.31 4.02 5.88
CA LYS A 245 1.73 2.76 5.24
C LYS A 245 3.23 2.74 4.93
N ALA A 246 3.76 3.84 4.40
CA ALA A 246 5.18 3.98 4.11
C ALA A 246 6.03 3.92 5.40
N SER A 247 5.58 4.59 6.46
CA SER A 247 6.21 4.55 7.78
C SER A 247 6.22 3.14 8.36
N TYR A 248 5.10 2.41 8.25
CA TYR A 248 5.03 1.03 8.72
C TYR A 248 6.00 0.10 7.97
N LEU A 249 6.04 0.21 6.64
CA LEU A 249 6.98 -0.56 5.82
C LEU A 249 8.44 -0.24 6.15
N ALA A 250 8.77 1.03 6.40
CA ALA A 250 10.11 1.46 6.78
C ALA A 250 10.52 0.87 8.14
N HIS A 251 9.65 0.93 9.15
CA HIS A 251 9.94 0.39 10.48
C HIS A 251 10.02 -1.14 10.48
N LEU A 252 9.17 -1.83 9.69
CA LEU A 252 9.30 -3.28 9.48
C LEU A 252 10.66 -3.63 8.89
N TYR A 253 11.07 -2.89 7.86
CA TYR A 253 12.33 -3.11 7.18
C TYR A 253 13.51 -2.92 8.15
N GLN A 254 13.57 -1.79 8.87
CA GLN A 254 14.61 -1.52 9.85
C GLN A 254 14.69 -2.63 10.91
N TYR A 255 13.54 -3.08 11.41
CA TYR A 255 13.48 -4.13 12.41
C TYR A 255 14.06 -5.46 11.89
N PHE A 256 13.60 -5.95 10.75
CA PHE A 256 14.07 -7.23 10.20
C PHE A 256 15.53 -7.17 9.75
N ILE A 257 16.00 -6.06 9.18
CA ILE A 257 17.39 -5.90 8.76
C ILE A 257 18.33 -5.85 9.95
N TYR A 258 17.98 -5.14 11.02
CA TYR A 258 18.77 -5.10 12.24
C TYR A 258 19.03 -6.50 12.80
N PHE A 259 17.99 -7.32 12.96
CA PHE A 259 18.13 -8.67 13.47
C PHE A 259 18.84 -9.61 12.49
N TYR A 260 18.66 -9.42 11.20
CA TYR A 260 19.36 -10.19 10.18
C TYR A 260 20.88 -9.92 10.19
N GLN A 261 21.28 -8.68 10.31
CA GLN A 261 22.71 -8.31 10.42
C GLN A 261 23.33 -8.87 11.69
N LYS A 262 22.63 -8.78 12.81
CA LYS A 262 23.09 -9.36 14.08
C LYS A 262 23.27 -10.89 13.96
N TRP A 263 22.28 -11.57 13.38
CA TRP A 263 22.36 -13.02 13.15
C TRP A 263 23.54 -13.41 12.25
N GLN A 264 23.84 -12.64 11.19
CA GLN A 264 24.99 -12.87 10.33
C GLN A 264 26.34 -12.69 11.05
N GLN A 265 26.42 -11.81 12.04
CA GLN A 265 27.61 -11.61 12.85
C GLN A 265 27.85 -12.82 13.75
N GLU A 266 26.79 -13.31 14.42
CA GLU A 266 26.85 -14.50 15.29
C GLU A 266 27.18 -15.81 14.53
N GLU A 267 26.90 -15.90 13.24
CA GLU A 267 27.28 -17.07 12.41
C GLU A 267 28.76 -17.07 11.99
N LYS A 268 29.43 -15.92 12.06
CA LYS A 268 30.83 -15.77 11.68
C LYS A 268 31.80 -15.98 12.84
N GLU A 269 31.30 -15.89 14.06
CA GLU A 269 32.02 -16.21 15.31
C GLU A 269 31.93 -17.71 15.64
#